data_776fd2c236c61a741cff251b140003f6
#
_entry.id   776fd2c236c61a741cff251b140003f6
#
_cell.length_a   1.000
_cell.length_b   1.000
_cell.length_c   1.000
_cell.angle_alpha   90.00
_cell.angle_beta   90.00
_cell.angle_gamma   90.00
#
_symmetry.space_group_name_H-M   'P 1'
#
loop_
_entity.id
_entity.type
_entity.pdbx_description
1 polymer ?
#
loop_
_entity_poly.entity_id
_entity_poly.type
_entity_poly.pdbx_seq_one_letter_code
_entity_poly.pdbx_strand_id
1 'polypeptide(L)'
;WTWGNGDFGQAWDRNLTDTDGPYIELMAGVYTDNQPDFTWLQPYEEKTFVQYFIPYRELGVVKNASEDILMNIEIGVDCAILKVFATSTQTELHITVTQFGNTVLDIIRDITPENDLREKVEIIEIKDVCVTISNSKGKCLLKWRPEPEDIKEVPEAAKAVLDPKDVSTTEQLYLTGLHLEQYRHATYMPTDYYQEALNRDPSDVRNNNAMGLWLLRKGQFAKAESYLRQAVKTLTEKNPNPYDGEPLYNLGLSLKYQDKLAEAYDYFYKACWNDAWQHMSYYSLAQISATWNDWENALYEVDKSLMRNWCNLRGRHLKTIVLRHLGEVDKALALIEESLSYDHFNFGCRFEKYLITGDEENLHLLMTQMRRESHNYEELALDYASCGCWEEALKVVNAAIDFSVSQPTLLYYYKAWFLLRLGETEAATAVARVAELQSPDYCFPNTLEAILALQTVIGLIKKAPKALYYLGNLWYDKRQYAEAVAAWETSVKQDATFPIVFRNLSLAYFNKLDRKQEAVALLEKAFGLDVKDARVLMELDQLYKCLNRPHEERLSLLDTYKEVTFSRDDLYLEYVTLLNQLGRYEEAIHLIDNRHFHPWEGG
;
A
#
# COMPACT_ATOMS: atom_id res chain seq x y z
N TRP A 1 11.94 -2.90 23.63
CA TRP A 1 11.56 -4.03 22.77
C TRP A 1 12.76 -4.92 22.54
N THR A 2 12.69 -6.17 22.94
CA THR A 2 13.72 -7.15 22.60
C THR A 2 13.05 -8.42 22.10
N TRP A 3 13.01 -8.56 20.82
CA TRP A 3 12.68 -9.86 20.20
C TRP A 3 13.87 -10.81 20.25
N GLY A 4 15.07 -10.27 20.34
CA GLY A 4 16.14 -10.82 19.64
C GLY A 4 17.27 -11.51 20.40
N ASN A 5 17.36 -11.44 21.69
CA ASN A 5 18.52 -12.02 22.39
C ASN A 5 18.24 -13.35 23.13
N GLY A 6 16.99 -13.80 23.15
CA GLY A 6 16.59 -15.10 23.66
C GLY A 6 16.52 -16.17 22.58
N ASP A 7 16.20 -17.40 22.96
CA ASP A 7 16.15 -18.56 22.06
C ASP A 7 15.20 -18.36 20.86
N PHE A 8 14.08 -17.68 21.08
CA PHE A 8 13.10 -17.38 20.05
C PHE A 8 13.65 -16.41 18.99
N GLY A 9 14.29 -15.33 19.43
CA GLY A 9 14.91 -14.38 18.50
C GLY A 9 16.07 -14.99 17.72
N GLN A 10 16.85 -15.87 18.34
CA GLN A 10 17.92 -16.60 17.64
C GLN A 10 17.38 -17.64 16.67
N ALA A 11 16.19 -18.22 16.94
CA ALA A 11 15.51 -19.08 15.98
C ALA A 11 15.08 -18.28 14.74
N TRP A 12 14.54 -17.07 14.93
CA TRP A 12 14.22 -16.15 13.85
C TRP A 12 15.44 -15.74 13.04
N ASP A 13 16.54 -15.38 13.71
CA ASP A 13 17.80 -15.04 13.05
C ASP A 13 18.27 -16.16 12.10
N ARG A 14 18.24 -17.40 12.56
CA ARG A 14 18.56 -18.57 11.71
C ARG A 14 17.60 -18.77 10.53
N ASN A 15 16.36 -18.32 10.65
CA ASN A 15 15.38 -18.44 9.56
C ASN A 15 15.48 -17.29 8.54
N LEU A 16 15.98 -16.13 8.95
CA LEU A 16 16.06 -14.95 8.09
C LEU A 16 17.36 -14.89 7.29
N THR A 17 18.46 -15.43 7.84
CA THR A 17 19.77 -15.45 7.17
C THR A 17 20.44 -16.82 7.28
N ASP A 18 20.82 -17.40 6.16
CA ASP A 18 21.49 -18.72 6.13
C ASP A 18 23.00 -18.60 6.47
N THR A 19 23.72 -17.74 5.76
CA THR A 19 25.18 -17.62 5.84
C THR A 19 25.72 -16.21 5.98
N ASP A 20 24.84 -15.21 5.92
CA ASP A 20 25.26 -13.80 5.87
C ASP A 20 25.50 -13.19 7.28
N GLY A 21 25.43 -13.99 8.31
CA GLY A 21 25.63 -13.58 9.70
C GLY A 21 24.35 -13.10 10.38
N PRO A 22 24.46 -12.58 11.61
CA PRO A 22 23.29 -12.21 12.40
C PRO A 22 22.45 -11.12 11.74
N TYR A 23 21.13 -11.31 11.75
CA TYR A 23 20.16 -10.32 11.32
C TYR A 23 19.70 -9.46 12.50
N ILE A 24 19.62 -8.17 12.30
CA ILE A 24 19.07 -7.23 13.29
C ILE A 24 18.05 -6.32 12.63
N GLU A 25 16.89 -6.21 13.24
CA GLU A 25 15.82 -5.30 12.84
C GLU A 25 15.56 -4.27 13.94
N LEU A 26 15.74 -3.00 13.61
CA LEU A 26 15.51 -1.88 14.51
C LEU A 26 14.16 -1.24 14.17
N MET A 27 13.12 -1.58 14.92
CA MET A 27 11.77 -1.14 14.71
C MET A 27 11.14 -0.59 15.99
N ALA A 28 10.47 0.56 15.88
CA ALA A 28 9.69 1.14 16.96
C ALA A 28 8.43 1.81 16.42
N GLY A 29 7.29 1.58 17.09
CA GLY A 29 6.05 2.31 16.84
C GLY A 29 6.14 3.74 17.38
N VAL A 30 5.41 4.68 16.79
CA VAL A 30 5.52 6.10 17.11
C VAL A 30 4.31 6.62 17.87
N TYR A 31 3.10 6.37 17.38
CA TYR A 31 1.88 6.90 17.98
C TYR A 31 0.67 5.96 17.86
N THR A 32 0.88 4.74 17.43
CA THR A 32 -0.08 3.63 17.50
C THR A 32 0.52 2.51 18.32
N ASP A 33 -0.33 1.70 18.91
CA ASP A 33 0.09 0.42 19.47
C ASP A 33 0.51 -0.55 18.36
N ASN A 34 0.44 -1.83 18.58
CA ASN A 34 0.79 -2.81 17.57
C ASN A 34 -0.38 -3.05 16.57
N GLN A 35 -0.08 -3.68 15.45
CA GLN A 35 -1.12 -4.14 14.52
C GLN A 35 -2.20 -4.96 15.28
N PRO A 36 -3.47 -4.86 14.90
CA PRO A 36 -4.00 -4.21 13.68
C PRO A 36 -4.42 -2.73 13.86
N ASP A 37 -4.05 -2.07 14.95
CA ASP A 37 -4.47 -0.70 15.20
C ASP A 37 -3.80 0.30 14.26
N PHE A 38 -4.59 1.27 13.78
CA PHE A 38 -4.15 2.30 12.86
C PHE A 38 -4.47 3.69 13.40
N THR A 39 -3.62 4.65 13.07
CA THR A 39 -3.89 6.07 13.31
C THR A 39 -4.13 6.77 11.98
N TRP A 40 -5.22 7.51 11.91
CA TRP A 40 -5.62 8.27 10.72
C TRP A 40 -5.25 9.73 10.89
N LEU A 41 -4.67 10.32 9.84
CA LEU A 41 -4.51 11.76 9.75
C LEU A 41 -5.73 12.35 9.06
N GLN A 42 -6.35 13.32 9.72
CA GLN A 42 -7.44 14.08 9.14
C GLN A 42 -6.91 15.11 8.13
N PRO A 43 -7.74 15.64 7.23
CA PRO A 43 -7.34 16.76 6.38
C PRO A 43 -6.71 17.89 7.21
N TYR A 44 -5.53 18.38 6.81
CA TYR A 44 -4.73 19.40 7.50
C TYR A 44 -4.20 19.02 8.89
N GLU A 45 -4.37 17.77 9.32
CA GLU A 45 -3.73 17.27 10.53
C GLU A 45 -2.26 16.93 10.24
N GLU A 46 -1.38 17.43 11.09
CA GLU A 46 0.06 17.14 11.05
C GLU A 46 0.48 16.51 12.38
N LYS A 47 1.29 15.46 12.32
CA LYS A 47 1.94 14.85 13.49
C LYS A 47 3.44 14.80 13.25
N THR A 48 4.18 15.44 14.13
CA THR A 48 5.64 15.45 14.10
C THR A 48 6.20 14.68 15.28
N PHE A 49 7.19 13.84 15.02
CA PHE A 49 7.87 13.06 16.06
C PHE A 49 9.35 12.92 15.72
N VAL A 50 10.13 12.63 16.76
CA VAL A 50 11.57 12.36 16.63
C VAL A 50 11.89 11.05 17.34
N GLN A 51 12.70 10.22 16.70
CA GLN A 51 13.25 9.00 17.27
C GLN A 51 14.77 9.06 17.25
N TYR A 52 15.39 8.53 18.30
CA TYR A 52 16.83 8.45 18.42
C TYR A 52 17.28 7.00 18.51
N PHE A 53 18.24 6.60 17.69
CA PHE A 53 18.94 5.33 17.77
C PHE A 53 20.31 5.58 18.38
N ILE A 54 20.48 5.18 19.63
CA ILE A 54 21.68 5.50 20.40
C ILE A 54 22.42 4.20 20.75
N PRO A 55 23.63 3.97 20.20
CA PRO A 55 24.50 2.90 20.67
C PRO A 55 25.03 3.24 22.06
N TYR A 56 25.06 2.27 22.94
CA TYR A 56 25.63 2.41 24.30
C TYR A 56 26.43 1.18 24.69
N ARG A 57 27.20 1.29 25.78
CA ARG A 57 27.98 0.19 26.29
C ARG A 57 27.84 0.11 27.80
N GLU A 58 28.12 -1.06 28.36
CA GLU A 58 28.31 -1.34 29.79
C GLU A 58 27.12 -1.00 30.72
N LEU A 59 25.97 -0.55 30.20
CA LEU A 59 24.79 -0.22 30.99
C LEU A 59 23.97 -1.45 31.38
N GLY A 60 23.94 -2.50 30.55
CA GLY A 60 22.93 -3.56 30.63
C GLY A 60 21.57 -3.07 30.16
N VAL A 61 20.49 -3.44 30.85
CA VAL A 61 19.12 -3.05 30.43
C VAL A 61 18.82 -1.61 30.86
N VAL A 62 18.73 -0.72 29.90
CA VAL A 62 18.42 0.70 30.13
C VAL A 62 17.04 0.86 30.76
N LYS A 63 16.95 1.58 31.85
CA LYS A 63 15.70 1.88 32.58
C LYS A 63 15.02 3.16 32.06
N ASN A 64 15.81 4.14 31.70
CA ASN A 64 15.33 5.36 31.05
C ASN A 64 16.44 6.01 30.22
N ALA A 65 16.05 6.77 29.20
CA ALA A 65 16.97 7.47 28.30
C ALA A 65 16.41 8.84 27.87
N SER A 66 17.30 9.77 27.63
CA SER A 66 17.09 11.01 26.87
C SER A 66 18.09 11.04 25.71
N GLU A 67 18.07 12.10 24.88
CA GLU A 67 19.10 12.29 23.85
C GLU A 67 20.52 12.44 24.40
N ASP A 68 20.65 12.93 25.64
CA ASP A 68 21.93 13.22 26.29
C ASP A 68 22.42 12.10 27.20
N ILE A 69 21.51 11.43 27.94
CA ILE A 69 21.84 10.55 29.08
C ILE A 69 20.99 9.28 29.00
N LEU A 70 21.66 8.14 29.27
CA LEU A 70 21.01 6.84 29.48
C LEU A 70 21.38 6.34 30.88
N MET A 71 20.46 5.68 31.53
CA MET A 71 20.72 5.13 32.86
C MET A 71 20.16 3.72 33.07
N ASN A 72 20.82 2.99 33.94
CA ASN A 72 20.33 1.73 34.50
C ASN A 72 20.64 1.70 36.00
N ILE A 73 19.80 1.04 36.77
CA ILE A 73 20.04 0.74 38.16
C ILE A 73 19.67 -0.72 38.42
N GLU A 74 20.62 -1.48 38.94
CA GLU A 74 20.51 -2.92 39.18
C GLU A 74 20.68 -3.21 40.68
N ILE A 75 19.75 -3.94 41.27
CA ILE A 75 19.85 -4.41 42.64
C ILE A 75 20.82 -5.58 42.70
N GLY A 76 21.86 -5.44 43.51
CA GLY A 76 22.77 -6.51 43.87
C GLY A 76 22.39 -7.16 45.24
N VAL A 77 23.28 -7.95 45.80
CA VAL A 77 23.05 -8.65 47.09
C VAL A 77 23.01 -7.67 48.26
N ASP A 78 23.96 -6.73 48.32
CA ASP A 78 24.13 -5.81 49.42
C ASP A 78 23.85 -4.33 49.11
N CYS A 79 23.81 -3.99 47.83
CA CYS A 79 23.57 -2.61 47.35
C CYS A 79 23.12 -2.62 45.91
N ALA A 80 22.57 -1.50 45.43
CA ALA A 80 22.34 -1.28 44.02
C ALA A 80 23.57 -0.68 43.32
N ILE A 81 23.66 -0.90 42.04
CA ILE A 81 24.66 -0.27 41.17
C ILE A 81 23.92 0.65 40.18
N LEU A 82 24.16 1.95 40.30
CA LEU A 82 23.74 2.94 39.35
C LEU A 82 24.79 3.03 38.24
N LYS A 83 24.33 2.92 36.99
CA LYS A 83 25.14 3.08 35.79
C LYS A 83 24.57 4.22 34.97
N VAL A 84 25.44 5.12 34.50
CA VAL A 84 25.04 6.26 33.66
C VAL A 84 26.00 6.38 32.49
N PHE A 85 25.43 6.50 31.30
CA PHE A 85 26.15 6.72 30.04
C PHE A 85 25.71 8.06 29.43
N ALA A 86 26.65 8.84 28.91
CA ALA A 86 26.39 10.10 28.22
C ALA A 86 26.68 9.96 26.72
N THR A 87 25.82 10.50 25.87
CA THR A 87 26.00 10.49 24.42
C THR A 87 27.01 11.54 23.92
N SER A 88 27.32 12.52 24.77
CA SER A 88 28.33 13.56 24.59
C SER A 88 29.01 13.89 25.89
N THR A 89 30.11 14.66 25.86
CA THR A 89 30.77 15.11 27.08
C THR A 89 29.86 15.98 27.92
N GLN A 90 29.56 15.54 29.12
CA GLN A 90 28.75 16.24 30.11
C GLN A 90 29.62 16.56 31.33
N THR A 91 29.70 17.84 31.70
CA THR A 91 30.46 18.30 32.86
C THR A 91 29.54 18.70 33.99
N GLU A 92 30.03 18.45 35.23
CA GLU A 92 29.33 18.80 36.47
C GLU A 92 27.87 18.28 36.49
N LEU A 93 27.65 17.03 36.04
CA LEU A 93 26.34 16.40 36.19
C LEU A 93 26.03 16.17 37.66
N HIS A 94 24.92 16.73 38.11
CA HIS A 94 24.39 16.49 39.46
C HIS A 94 23.46 15.28 39.43
N ILE A 95 23.85 14.22 40.12
CA ILE A 95 23.17 12.95 40.14
C ILE A 95 22.67 12.70 41.56
N THR A 96 21.35 12.61 41.72
CA THR A 96 20.70 12.32 42.98
C THR A 96 19.87 11.06 42.91
N VAL A 97 19.97 10.23 43.94
CA VAL A 97 19.08 9.09 44.14
C VAL A 97 18.37 9.29 45.47
N THR A 98 17.06 9.22 45.44
CA THR A 98 16.25 9.26 46.66
C THR A 98 15.45 7.98 46.80
N GLN A 99 15.21 7.54 48.02
CA GLN A 99 14.34 6.43 48.37
C GLN A 99 13.46 6.81 49.56
N PHE A 100 12.16 6.58 49.50
CA PHE A 100 11.18 6.98 50.53
C PHE A 100 11.33 8.46 50.95
N GLY A 101 11.65 9.33 49.98
CA GLY A 101 11.85 10.76 50.20
C GLY A 101 13.24 11.14 50.82
N ASN A 102 14.08 10.19 51.19
CA ASN A 102 15.43 10.44 51.71
C ASN A 102 16.46 10.35 50.58
N THR A 103 17.45 11.24 50.59
CA THR A 103 18.57 11.20 49.65
C THR A 103 19.55 10.10 50.08
N VAL A 104 19.80 9.14 49.21
CA VAL A 104 20.73 8.02 49.42
C VAL A 104 22.01 8.15 48.60
N LEU A 105 21.98 8.98 47.54
CA LEU A 105 23.16 9.38 46.78
C LEU A 105 22.99 10.83 46.30
N ASP A 106 24.06 11.61 46.44
CA ASP A 106 24.14 12.98 45.93
C ASP A 106 25.57 13.26 45.49
N ILE A 107 25.82 13.29 44.20
CA ILE A 107 27.16 13.42 43.62
C ILE A 107 27.17 14.34 42.41
N ILE A 108 28.34 14.95 42.16
CA ILE A 108 28.64 15.68 40.94
C ILE A 108 29.75 14.94 40.21
N ARG A 109 29.56 14.68 38.90
CA ARG A 109 30.50 13.94 38.06
C ARG A 109 30.55 14.50 36.63
N ASP A 110 31.72 14.38 36.03
CA ASP A 110 31.90 14.52 34.57
C ASP A 110 31.77 13.13 33.95
N ILE A 111 30.98 13.04 32.87
CA ILE A 111 30.76 11.79 32.17
C ILE A 111 30.98 12.05 30.68
N THR A 112 31.66 11.13 29.99
CA THR A 112 31.87 11.17 28.56
C THR A 112 31.43 9.87 27.90
N PRO A 113 31.24 9.80 26.58
CA PRO A 113 30.94 8.53 25.90
C PRO A 113 32.00 7.44 26.13
N GLU A 114 33.26 7.81 26.43
CA GLU A 114 34.36 6.90 26.69
C GLU A 114 34.44 6.48 28.19
N ASN A 115 33.87 7.30 29.08
CA ASN A 115 33.97 7.13 30.51
C ASN A 115 32.60 7.20 31.17
N ASP A 116 31.93 6.05 31.23
CA ASP A 116 30.64 5.86 31.89
C ASP A 116 30.77 5.85 33.44
N LEU A 117 29.67 6.20 34.09
CA LEU A 117 29.61 6.20 35.58
C LEU A 117 29.10 4.86 36.07
N ARG A 118 29.78 4.36 37.13
CA ARG A 118 29.30 3.24 37.98
C ARG A 118 29.45 3.63 39.44
N GLU A 119 28.32 3.77 40.13
CA GLU A 119 28.28 4.13 41.54
C GLU A 119 27.47 3.11 42.36
N LYS A 120 27.94 2.82 43.57
CA LYS A 120 27.18 2.01 44.52
C LYS A 120 26.17 2.89 45.23
N VAL A 121 24.95 2.40 45.36
CA VAL A 121 23.86 3.07 46.07
C VAL A 121 23.37 2.13 47.18
N GLU A 122 23.31 2.63 48.40
CA GLU A 122 22.91 1.84 49.58
C GLU A 122 21.39 1.59 49.62
N ILE A 123 20.89 0.86 48.63
CA ILE A 123 19.51 0.39 48.53
C ILE A 123 19.51 -1.09 48.18
N ILE A 124 18.56 -1.84 48.74
CA ILE A 124 18.41 -3.29 48.56
C ILE A 124 17.14 -3.66 47.80
N GLU A 125 16.27 -2.70 47.57
CA GLU A 125 15.05 -2.87 46.78
C GLU A 125 14.78 -1.61 45.96
N ILE A 126 14.09 -1.78 44.84
CA ILE A 126 13.82 -0.65 43.89
C ILE A 126 12.59 0.17 44.26
N LYS A 127 11.87 -0.21 45.29
CA LYS A 127 10.63 0.43 45.71
C LYS A 127 10.83 1.88 46.10
N ASP A 128 9.99 2.77 45.55
CA ASP A 128 9.99 4.23 45.77
C ASP A 128 11.36 4.92 45.53
N VAL A 129 12.16 4.34 44.63
CA VAL A 129 13.42 4.93 44.19
C VAL A 129 13.13 6.02 43.12
N CYS A 130 13.83 7.16 43.25
CA CYS A 130 13.83 8.18 42.22
C CYS A 130 15.28 8.58 41.90
N VAL A 131 15.66 8.40 40.63
CA VAL A 131 16.94 8.88 40.11
C VAL A 131 16.67 10.18 39.33
N THR A 132 17.45 11.22 39.61
CA THR A 132 17.41 12.50 38.91
C THR A 132 18.80 12.89 38.46
N ILE A 133 18.98 13.22 37.20
CA ILE A 133 20.26 13.68 36.63
C ILE A 133 20.03 15.05 36.01
N SER A 134 20.79 16.04 36.48
CA SER A 134 20.69 17.42 36.04
C SER A 134 22.05 17.93 35.59
N ASN A 135 22.08 18.89 34.68
CA ASN A 135 23.32 19.55 34.29
C ASN A 135 23.73 20.66 35.28
N SER A 136 24.91 21.26 35.08
CA SER A 136 25.47 22.34 35.94
C SER A 136 24.57 23.58 36.07
N LYS A 137 23.61 23.76 35.12
CA LYS A 137 22.62 24.85 35.17
C LYS A 137 21.32 24.46 35.88
N GLY A 138 21.25 23.26 36.46
CA GLY A 138 20.07 22.75 37.15
C GLY A 138 18.94 22.25 36.24
N LYS A 139 19.17 22.17 34.92
CA LYS A 139 18.19 21.57 33.98
C LYS A 139 18.21 20.05 34.19
N CYS A 140 17.07 19.47 34.52
CA CYS A 140 16.89 18.03 34.55
C CYS A 140 17.03 17.43 33.14
N LEU A 141 18.02 16.57 32.95
CA LEU A 141 18.27 15.85 31.69
C LEU A 141 17.57 14.49 31.69
N LEU A 142 17.45 13.86 32.83
CA LEU A 142 16.77 12.57 32.96
C LEU A 142 16.23 12.40 34.38
N LYS A 143 15.02 11.85 34.47
CA LYS A 143 14.41 11.45 35.74
C LYS A 143 13.75 10.09 35.58
N TRP A 144 13.98 9.20 36.52
CA TRP A 144 13.39 7.86 36.50
C TRP A 144 12.82 7.47 37.86
N ARG A 145 11.70 6.78 37.81
CA ARG A 145 11.11 6.05 38.95
C ARG A 145 10.65 4.69 38.43
N PRO A 146 10.65 3.63 39.28
CA PRO A 146 10.02 2.38 38.91
C PRO A 146 8.56 2.61 38.59
N GLU A 147 8.08 1.99 37.50
CA GLU A 147 6.64 1.97 37.22
C GLU A 147 5.92 1.23 38.37
N PRO A 148 4.75 1.70 38.80
CA PRO A 148 3.90 0.95 39.69
C PRO A 148 3.61 -0.43 39.07
N GLU A 149 3.62 -1.47 39.88
CA GLU A 149 3.09 -2.78 39.47
C GLU A 149 1.58 -2.68 39.33
N ASP A 150 1.14 -2.05 38.25
CA ASP A 150 -0.27 -1.95 37.89
C ASP A 150 -0.62 -3.24 37.16
N ILE A 151 -1.16 -4.21 37.87
CA ILE A 151 -1.76 -5.40 37.27
C ILE A 151 -3.05 -4.91 36.59
N LYS A 152 -2.91 -4.47 35.34
CA LYS A 152 -4.07 -4.15 34.51
C LYS A 152 -4.89 -5.42 34.34
N GLU A 153 -6.19 -5.31 34.57
CA GLU A 153 -7.09 -6.39 34.21
C GLU A 153 -6.90 -6.75 32.73
N VAL A 154 -6.76 -8.03 32.46
CA VAL A 154 -6.69 -8.52 31.08
C VAL A 154 -8.00 -8.16 30.41
N PRO A 155 -8.00 -7.37 29.33
CA PRO A 155 -9.24 -6.99 28.66
C PRO A 155 -9.96 -8.24 28.14
N GLU A 156 -11.30 -8.16 28.09
CA GLU A 156 -12.08 -9.23 27.47
C GLU A 156 -11.60 -9.50 26.03
N ALA A 157 -11.62 -10.77 25.63
CA ALA A 157 -11.29 -11.13 24.26
C ALA A 157 -12.21 -10.40 23.26
N ALA A 158 -11.63 -9.96 22.15
CA ALA A 158 -12.38 -9.32 21.08
C ALA A 158 -13.51 -10.23 20.60
N LYS A 159 -14.72 -9.68 20.46
CA LYS A 159 -15.89 -10.40 19.96
C LYS A 159 -15.97 -10.25 18.44
N ALA A 160 -16.45 -11.30 17.78
CA ALA A 160 -16.73 -11.22 16.35
C ALA A 160 -17.76 -10.11 16.05
N VAL A 161 -17.64 -9.51 14.87
CA VAL A 161 -18.60 -8.49 14.40
C VAL A 161 -19.99 -9.14 14.27
N LEU A 162 -21.03 -8.44 14.70
CA LEU A 162 -22.41 -8.92 14.56
C LEU A 162 -22.81 -9.01 13.08
N ASP A 163 -23.69 -9.94 12.75
CA ASP A 163 -24.33 -9.95 11.44
C ASP A 163 -25.02 -8.60 11.18
N PRO A 164 -25.00 -8.08 9.94
CA PRO A 164 -25.59 -6.76 9.63
C PRO A 164 -27.04 -6.61 10.12
N LYS A 165 -27.84 -7.67 10.05
CA LYS A 165 -29.25 -7.67 10.51
C LYS A 165 -29.41 -7.51 12.01
N ASP A 166 -28.43 -7.95 12.78
CA ASP A 166 -28.43 -7.93 14.24
C ASP A 166 -27.87 -6.61 14.81
N VAL A 167 -27.26 -5.78 13.98
CA VAL A 167 -26.81 -4.43 14.36
C VAL A 167 -28.03 -3.52 14.53
N SER A 168 -28.14 -2.83 15.67
CA SER A 168 -29.39 -2.18 16.07
C SER A 168 -29.72 -0.89 15.28
N THR A 169 -28.73 -0.09 14.89
CA THR A 169 -28.94 1.22 14.27
C THR A 169 -28.19 1.38 12.95
N THR A 170 -28.69 2.24 12.05
CA THR A 170 -28.00 2.60 10.80
C THR A 170 -26.66 3.29 11.06
N GLU A 171 -26.54 4.05 12.16
CA GLU A 171 -25.28 4.63 12.61
C GLU A 171 -24.22 3.56 12.89
N GLN A 172 -24.58 2.56 13.69
CA GLN A 172 -23.65 1.46 14.00
C GLN A 172 -23.32 0.62 12.77
N LEU A 173 -24.26 0.43 11.85
CA LEU A 173 -23.99 -0.22 10.56
C LEU A 173 -22.95 0.56 9.75
N TYR A 174 -23.10 1.87 9.65
CA TYR A 174 -22.13 2.74 8.99
C TYR A 174 -20.73 2.62 9.63
N LEU A 175 -20.65 2.81 10.96
CA LEU A 175 -19.36 2.76 11.67
C LEU A 175 -18.69 1.38 11.57
N THR A 176 -19.47 0.31 11.63
CA THR A 176 -18.95 -1.05 11.46
C THR A 176 -18.41 -1.26 10.04
N GLY A 177 -19.19 -0.86 9.03
CA GLY A 177 -18.75 -0.95 7.63
C GLY A 177 -17.48 -0.13 7.38
N LEU A 178 -17.40 1.09 7.89
CA LEU A 178 -16.23 1.96 7.80
C LEU A 178 -15.00 1.32 8.47
N HIS A 179 -15.16 0.77 9.66
CA HIS A 179 -14.08 0.05 10.35
C HIS A 179 -13.56 -1.13 9.52
N LEU A 180 -14.47 -1.99 9.01
CA LEU A 180 -14.08 -3.12 8.18
C LEU A 180 -13.37 -2.71 6.87
N GLU A 181 -13.77 -1.57 6.28
CA GLU A 181 -13.12 -1.02 5.09
C GLU A 181 -11.71 -0.50 5.41
N GLN A 182 -11.56 0.23 6.51
CA GLN A 182 -10.30 0.78 6.96
C GLN A 182 -9.27 -0.31 7.29
N TYR A 183 -9.69 -1.35 7.99
CA TYR A 183 -8.83 -2.48 8.35
C TYR A 183 -8.70 -3.54 7.25
N ARG A 184 -9.38 -3.37 6.11
CA ARG A 184 -9.38 -4.32 4.99
C ARG A 184 -9.67 -5.76 5.44
N HIS A 185 -10.69 -5.91 6.26
CA HIS A 185 -11.00 -7.20 6.88
C HIS A 185 -11.13 -8.32 5.83
N ALA A 186 -10.50 -9.47 6.09
CA ALA A 186 -10.43 -10.56 5.11
C ALA A 186 -11.78 -11.27 4.91
N THR A 187 -12.54 -11.43 5.97
CA THR A 187 -13.77 -12.25 6.00
C THR A 187 -15.04 -11.45 5.80
N TYR A 188 -15.15 -10.32 6.52
CA TYR A 188 -16.35 -9.47 6.49
C TYR A 188 -16.25 -8.38 5.43
N MET A 189 -17.35 -8.17 4.70
CA MET A 189 -17.41 -7.15 3.66
C MET A 189 -18.10 -5.89 4.20
N PRO A 190 -17.49 -4.70 4.04
CA PRO A 190 -18.11 -3.44 4.48
C PRO A 190 -19.44 -3.18 3.79
N THR A 191 -19.56 -3.58 2.53
CA THR A 191 -20.77 -3.41 1.72
C THR A 191 -22.00 -4.08 2.28
N ASP A 192 -21.86 -5.17 3.02
CA ASP A 192 -23.01 -5.88 3.61
C ASP A 192 -23.66 -5.02 4.68
N TYR A 193 -22.88 -4.27 5.44
CA TYR A 193 -23.34 -3.34 6.48
C TYR A 193 -23.94 -2.08 5.86
N TYR A 194 -23.27 -1.49 4.86
CA TYR A 194 -23.83 -0.34 4.14
C TYR A 194 -25.15 -0.70 3.46
N GLN A 195 -25.24 -1.86 2.83
CA GLN A 195 -26.46 -2.31 2.16
C GLN A 195 -27.60 -2.55 3.15
N GLU A 196 -27.33 -3.14 4.32
CA GLU A 196 -28.36 -3.31 5.35
C GLU A 196 -28.85 -1.96 5.88
N ALA A 197 -27.95 -0.98 6.07
CA ALA A 197 -28.35 0.37 6.44
C ALA A 197 -29.27 1.00 5.38
N LEU A 198 -28.92 0.84 4.10
CA LEU A 198 -29.72 1.34 2.96
C LEU A 198 -31.05 0.57 2.76
N ASN A 199 -31.12 -0.69 3.17
CA ASN A 199 -32.38 -1.44 3.20
C ASN A 199 -33.37 -0.84 4.24
N ARG A 200 -32.85 -0.33 5.36
CA ARG A 200 -33.65 0.34 6.42
C ARG A 200 -33.96 1.79 6.07
N ASP A 201 -32.99 2.54 5.57
CA ASP A 201 -33.13 3.91 5.10
C ASP A 201 -32.41 4.11 3.75
N PRO A 202 -33.11 4.00 2.62
CA PRO A 202 -32.53 4.21 1.29
C PRO A 202 -32.02 5.63 1.05
N SER A 203 -32.40 6.58 1.91
CA SER A 203 -32.03 7.98 1.79
C SER A 203 -30.83 8.38 2.67
N ASP A 204 -30.29 7.46 3.49
CA ASP A 204 -29.15 7.75 4.37
C ASP A 204 -27.94 8.24 3.57
N VAL A 205 -27.49 9.47 3.87
CA VAL A 205 -26.43 10.17 3.13
C VAL A 205 -25.10 9.44 3.26
N ARG A 206 -24.72 9.04 4.48
CA ARG A 206 -23.38 8.47 4.75
C ARG A 206 -23.24 7.07 4.15
N ASN A 207 -24.26 6.23 4.29
CA ASN A 207 -24.23 4.88 3.72
C ASN A 207 -24.30 4.91 2.19
N ASN A 208 -25.05 5.82 1.58
CA ASN A 208 -25.01 6.02 0.12
C ASN A 208 -23.64 6.54 -0.34
N ASN A 209 -23.06 7.51 0.36
CA ASN A 209 -21.71 8.01 0.04
C ASN A 209 -20.65 6.91 0.20
N ALA A 210 -20.67 6.16 1.30
CA ALA A 210 -19.73 5.08 1.56
C ALA A 210 -19.82 3.96 0.50
N MET A 211 -21.04 3.52 0.16
CA MET A 211 -21.24 2.53 -0.92
C MET A 211 -20.78 3.08 -2.27
N GLY A 212 -21.09 4.34 -2.57
CA GLY A 212 -20.65 5.00 -3.80
C GLY A 212 -19.13 5.12 -3.89
N LEU A 213 -18.47 5.55 -2.82
CA LEU A 213 -17.02 5.66 -2.75
C LEU A 213 -16.34 4.28 -2.86
N TRP A 214 -16.88 3.26 -2.19
CA TRP A 214 -16.38 1.90 -2.31
C TRP A 214 -16.44 1.41 -3.76
N LEU A 215 -17.57 1.61 -4.44
CA LEU A 215 -17.75 1.23 -5.87
C LEU A 215 -16.83 2.04 -6.79
N LEU A 216 -16.66 3.34 -6.54
CA LEU A 216 -15.73 4.20 -7.28
C LEU A 216 -14.29 3.67 -7.21
N ARG A 217 -13.81 3.36 -6.00
CA ARG A 217 -12.48 2.76 -5.76
C ARG A 217 -12.32 1.38 -6.41
N LYS A 218 -13.45 0.70 -6.68
CA LYS A 218 -13.46 -0.58 -7.39
C LYS A 218 -13.63 -0.44 -8.91
N GLY A 219 -13.68 0.80 -9.44
CA GLY A 219 -13.83 1.06 -10.86
C GLY A 219 -15.26 0.89 -11.40
N GLN A 220 -16.24 0.71 -10.53
CA GLN A 220 -17.66 0.57 -10.88
C GLN A 220 -18.34 1.95 -11.00
N PHE A 221 -17.82 2.81 -11.86
CA PHE A 221 -18.18 4.24 -11.91
C PHE A 221 -19.68 4.49 -12.08
N ALA A 222 -20.35 3.80 -13.01
CA ALA A 222 -21.78 3.98 -13.22
C ALA A 222 -22.64 3.50 -12.05
N LYS A 223 -22.23 2.42 -11.37
CA LYS A 223 -22.90 1.96 -10.15
C LYS A 223 -22.66 2.94 -8.99
N ALA A 224 -21.43 3.44 -8.85
CA ALA A 224 -21.08 4.47 -7.86
C ALA A 224 -21.91 5.73 -8.02
N GLU A 225 -22.07 6.21 -9.25
CA GLU A 225 -22.86 7.40 -9.57
C GLU A 225 -24.28 7.32 -8.98
N SER A 226 -24.94 6.17 -9.08
CA SER A 226 -26.32 6.01 -8.58
C SER A 226 -26.44 6.27 -7.08
N TYR A 227 -25.53 5.70 -6.29
CA TYR A 227 -25.50 5.91 -4.84
C TYR A 227 -25.08 7.34 -4.49
N LEU A 228 -24.06 7.88 -5.17
CA LEU A 228 -23.57 9.23 -4.89
C LEU A 228 -24.61 10.30 -5.26
N ARG A 229 -25.38 10.12 -6.34
CA ARG A 229 -26.51 11.00 -6.66
C ARG A 229 -27.59 10.96 -5.58
N GLN A 230 -27.89 9.78 -5.03
CA GLN A 230 -28.84 9.68 -3.93
C GLN A 230 -28.31 10.39 -2.67
N ALA A 231 -27.03 10.21 -2.33
CA ALA A 231 -26.40 10.91 -1.22
C ALA A 231 -26.50 12.45 -1.38
N VAL A 232 -26.09 12.96 -2.55
CA VAL A 232 -26.14 14.40 -2.85
C VAL A 232 -27.58 14.93 -2.85
N LYS A 233 -28.53 14.20 -3.43
CA LYS A 233 -29.95 14.57 -3.43
C LYS A 233 -30.47 14.78 -2.01
N THR A 234 -30.26 13.81 -1.13
CA THR A 234 -30.72 13.90 0.26
C THR A 234 -29.97 15.01 1.01
N LEU A 235 -28.66 15.10 0.82
CA LEU A 235 -27.82 16.10 1.48
C LEU A 235 -28.25 17.54 1.15
N THR A 236 -28.68 17.79 -0.10
CA THR A 236 -29.01 19.12 -0.59
C THR A 236 -30.52 19.44 -0.55
N GLU A 237 -31.38 18.49 -0.18
CA GLU A 237 -32.84 18.65 -0.20
C GLU A 237 -33.34 19.83 0.63
N LYS A 238 -32.78 19.99 1.84
CA LYS A 238 -33.17 21.06 2.77
C LYS A 238 -32.16 22.19 2.85
N ASN A 239 -30.93 21.95 2.44
CA ASN A 239 -29.85 22.93 2.43
C ASN A 239 -29.04 22.81 1.15
N PRO A 240 -29.22 23.70 0.17
CA PRO A 240 -28.48 23.67 -1.08
C PRO A 240 -26.95 23.90 -0.90
N ASN A 241 -26.53 24.36 0.27
CA ASN A 241 -25.13 24.58 0.64
C ASN A 241 -24.80 23.74 1.88
N PRO A 242 -24.68 22.40 1.73
CA PRO A 242 -24.40 21.53 2.86
C PRO A 242 -23.01 21.80 3.42
N TYR A 243 -22.84 21.51 4.72
CA TYR A 243 -21.54 21.61 5.37
C TYR A 243 -20.54 20.56 4.85
N ASP A 244 -21.02 19.36 4.54
CA ASP A 244 -20.19 18.26 4.04
C ASP A 244 -20.05 18.31 2.52
N GLY A 245 -18.80 18.38 2.03
CA GLY A 245 -18.46 18.39 0.60
C GLY A 245 -18.13 17.01 0.03
N GLU A 246 -17.96 15.98 0.88
CA GLU A 246 -17.49 14.68 0.43
C GLU A 246 -18.35 14.01 -0.63
N PRO A 247 -19.70 13.90 -0.47
CA PRO A 247 -20.53 13.26 -1.49
C PRO A 247 -20.50 14.00 -2.83
N LEU A 248 -20.35 15.34 -2.81
CA LEU A 248 -20.23 16.15 -4.01
C LEU A 248 -18.91 15.86 -4.74
N TYR A 249 -17.81 15.82 -3.99
CA TYR A 249 -16.49 15.51 -4.55
C TYR A 249 -16.45 14.09 -5.15
N ASN A 250 -16.94 13.10 -4.42
CA ASN A 250 -16.98 11.70 -4.88
C ASN A 250 -17.86 11.54 -6.13
N LEU A 251 -18.99 12.24 -6.21
CA LEU A 251 -19.82 12.25 -7.41
C LEU A 251 -19.07 12.89 -8.59
N GLY A 252 -18.39 14.01 -8.37
CA GLY A 252 -17.51 14.64 -9.37
C GLY A 252 -16.47 13.67 -9.93
N LEU A 253 -15.78 12.91 -9.08
CA LEU A 253 -14.82 11.88 -9.50
C LEU A 253 -15.48 10.78 -10.34
N SER A 254 -16.63 10.26 -9.87
CA SER A 254 -17.36 9.22 -10.60
C SER A 254 -17.77 9.67 -12.01
N LEU A 255 -18.18 10.92 -12.15
CA LEU A 255 -18.55 11.53 -13.44
C LEU A 255 -17.33 11.78 -14.32
N LYS A 256 -16.21 12.25 -13.74
CA LYS A 256 -14.94 12.47 -14.44
C LYS A 256 -14.44 11.18 -15.10
N TYR A 257 -14.44 10.06 -14.39
CA TYR A 257 -14.05 8.75 -14.92
C TYR A 257 -14.99 8.23 -16.03
N GLN A 258 -16.18 8.80 -16.15
CA GLN A 258 -17.15 8.51 -17.22
C GLN A 258 -17.12 9.55 -18.36
N ASP A 259 -16.11 10.43 -18.38
CA ASP A 259 -15.98 11.52 -19.36
C ASP A 259 -17.14 12.54 -19.35
N LYS A 260 -17.90 12.60 -18.25
CA LYS A 260 -19.00 13.58 -18.04
C LYS A 260 -18.44 14.86 -17.40
N LEU A 261 -17.46 15.49 -18.08
CA LEU A 261 -16.61 16.53 -17.49
C LEU A 261 -17.40 17.78 -17.06
N ALA A 262 -18.37 18.23 -17.85
CA ALA A 262 -19.16 19.42 -17.53
C ALA A 262 -19.93 19.25 -16.22
N GLU A 263 -20.60 18.11 -16.03
CA GLU A 263 -21.33 17.82 -14.82
C GLU A 263 -20.38 17.59 -13.62
N ALA A 264 -19.23 16.93 -13.84
CA ALA A 264 -18.20 16.75 -12.83
C ALA A 264 -17.67 18.09 -12.33
N TYR A 265 -17.47 19.05 -13.22
CA TYR A 265 -17.00 20.40 -12.89
C TYR A 265 -17.97 21.10 -11.91
N ASP A 266 -19.27 21.05 -12.19
CA ASP A 266 -20.29 21.65 -11.31
C ASP A 266 -20.25 21.06 -9.88
N TYR A 267 -20.10 19.74 -9.76
CA TYR A 267 -20.02 19.09 -8.44
C TYR A 267 -18.70 19.38 -7.72
N PHE A 268 -17.57 19.42 -8.41
CA PHE A 268 -16.31 19.84 -7.80
C PHE A 268 -16.37 21.30 -7.34
N TYR A 269 -16.91 22.19 -8.18
CA TYR A 269 -17.09 23.59 -7.81
C TYR A 269 -17.93 23.76 -6.55
N LYS A 270 -19.01 22.97 -6.43
CA LYS A 270 -19.85 22.96 -5.25
C LYS A 270 -19.11 22.41 -4.02
N ALA A 271 -18.30 21.37 -4.19
CA ALA A 271 -17.50 20.80 -3.10
C ALA A 271 -16.44 21.77 -2.55
N CYS A 272 -15.93 22.72 -3.36
CA CYS A 272 -14.99 23.76 -2.92
C CYS A 272 -15.53 24.67 -1.79
N TRP A 273 -16.82 24.66 -1.54
CA TRP A 273 -17.43 25.48 -0.47
C TRP A 273 -17.14 24.94 0.93
N ASN A 274 -16.75 23.66 1.00
CA ASN A 274 -16.25 23.05 2.22
C ASN A 274 -14.71 23.12 2.24
N ASP A 275 -14.12 23.66 3.30
CA ASP A 275 -12.67 23.88 3.40
C ASP A 275 -11.88 22.58 3.31
N ALA A 276 -12.35 21.49 3.92
CA ALA A 276 -11.70 20.19 3.89
C ALA A 276 -11.56 19.60 2.47
N TRP A 277 -12.48 19.93 1.57
CA TRP A 277 -12.49 19.43 0.19
C TRP A 277 -11.97 20.44 -0.84
N GLN A 278 -11.63 21.64 -0.38
CA GLN A 278 -11.29 22.76 -1.25
C GLN A 278 -10.06 22.48 -2.11
N HIS A 279 -8.98 22.00 -1.52
CA HIS A 279 -7.75 21.76 -2.26
C HIS A 279 -7.90 20.68 -3.34
N MET A 280 -8.53 19.54 -3.01
CA MET A 280 -8.74 18.44 -3.96
C MET A 280 -9.71 18.81 -5.07
N SER A 281 -10.77 19.56 -4.73
CA SER A 281 -11.77 20.00 -5.70
C SER A 281 -11.18 21.02 -6.68
N TYR A 282 -10.46 22.03 -6.20
CA TYR A 282 -9.79 22.98 -7.07
C TYR A 282 -8.71 22.33 -7.96
N TYR A 283 -8.00 21.32 -7.46
CA TYR A 283 -7.08 20.55 -8.29
C TYR A 283 -7.82 19.81 -9.42
N SER A 284 -8.97 19.19 -9.11
CA SER A 284 -9.79 18.50 -10.12
C SER A 284 -10.43 19.46 -11.12
N LEU A 285 -10.86 20.65 -10.69
CA LEU A 285 -11.34 21.72 -11.56
C LEU A 285 -10.25 22.16 -12.53
N ALA A 286 -9.04 22.44 -12.02
CA ALA A 286 -7.91 22.84 -12.84
C ALA A 286 -7.54 21.80 -13.92
N GLN A 287 -7.65 20.52 -13.59
CA GLN A 287 -7.47 19.44 -14.59
C GLN A 287 -8.53 19.49 -15.68
N ILE A 288 -9.79 19.74 -15.34
CA ILE A 288 -10.88 19.83 -16.30
C ILE A 288 -10.75 21.09 -17.16
N SER A 289 -10.47 22.26 -16.54
CA SER A 289 -10.25 23.51 -17.27
C SER A 289 -9.08 23.38 -18.24
N ALA A 290 -7.98 22.74 -17.84
CA ALA A 290 -6.85 22.45 -18.73
C ALA A 290 -7.26 21.52 -19.89
N THR A 291 -8.08 20.49 -19.65
CA THR A 291 -8.63 19.61 -20.70
C THR A 291 -9.46 20.39 -21.73
N TRP A 292 -10.12 21.46 -21.30
CA TRP A 292 -10.87 22.36 -22.18
C TRP A 292 -10.01 23.46 -22.83
N ASN A 293 -8.70 23.47 -22.57
CA ASN A 293 -7.76 24.53 -22.97
C ASN A 293 -8.09 25.91 -22.38
N ASP A 294 -8.83 25.94 -21.28
CA ASP A 294 -9.10 27.15 -20.51
C ASP A 294 -7.98 27.38 -19.47
N TRP A 295 -6.81 27.78 -19.99
CA TRP A 295 -5.59 27.87 -19.20
C TRP A 295 -5.63 28.96 -18.12
N GLU A 296 -6.40 30.05 -18.34
CA GLU A 296 -6.55 31.13 -17.36
C GLU A 296 -7.33 30.64 -16.14
N ASN A 297 -8.46 29.96 -16.36
CA ASN A 297 -9.21 29.34 -15.27
C ASN A 297 -8.41 28.23 -14.59
N ALA A 298 -7.72 27.39 -15.36
CA ALA A 298 -6.86 26.34 -14.81
C ALA A 298 -5.78 26.93 -13.88
N LEU A 299 -5.17 28.07 -14.23
CA LEU A 299 -4.21 28.77 -13.38
C LEU A 299 -4.85 29.25 -12.08
N TYR A 300 -6.00 29.92 -12.17
CA TYR A 300 -6.74 30.38 -11.00
C TYR A 300 -7.08 29.24 -10.05
N GLU A 301 -7.55 28.14 -10.58
CA GLU A 301 -8.00 26.97 -9.81
C GLU A 301 -6.83 26.22 -9.16
N VAL A 302 -5.75 25.97 -9.91
CA VAL A 302 -4.57 25.32 -9.32
C VAL A 302 -3.90 26.20 -8.26
N ASP A 303 -3.93 27.53 -8.41
CA ASP A 303 -3.47 28.45 -7.37
C ASP A 303 -4.30 28.34 -6.10
N LYS A 304 -5.63 28.25 -6.22
CA LYS A 304 -6.53 28.00 -5.08
C LYS A 304 -6.25 26.67 -4.39
N SER A 305 -5.96 25.63 -5.15
CA SER A 305 -5.55 24.33 -4.60
C SER A 305 -4.24 24.46 -3.82
N LEU A 306 -3.21 25.06 -4.41
CA LEU A 306 -1.89 25.20 -3.80
C LEU A 306 -1.88 26.17 -2.61
N MET A 307 -2.78 27.13 -2.53
CA MET A 307 -2.96 27.96 -1.32
C MET A 307 -3.35 27.13 -0.09
N ARG A 308 -4.02 26.01 -0.28
CA ARG A 308 -4.45 25.10 0.79
C ARG A 308 -3.44 23.97 1.03
N ASN A 309 -2.76 23.54 -0.01
CA ASN A 309 -1.74 22.50 0.05
C ASN A 309 -0.60 22.82 -0.92
N TRP A 310 0.31 23.68 -0.48
CA TRP A 310 1.44 24.14 -1.29
C TRP A 310 2.44 23.00 -1.61
N CYS A 311 2.47 21.93 -0.79
CA CYS A 311 3.31 20.75 -0.98
C CYS A 311 2.72 19.75 -1.99
N ASN A 312 1.55 19.99 -2.58
CA ASN A 312 1.00 19.12 -3.60
C ASN A 312 1.87 19.13 -4.85
N LEU A 313 2.77 18.16 -4.97
CA LEU A 313 3.73 18.05 -6.08
C LEU A 313 3.04 17.91 -7.44
N ARG A 314 1.94 17.16 -7.52
CA ARG A 314 1.12 17.07 -8.74
C ARG A 314 0.43 18.39 -9.08
N GLY A 315 -0.01 19.13 -8.07
CA GLY A 315 -0.55 20.49 -8.26
C GLY A 315 0.50 21.46 -8.77
N ARG A 316 1.74 21.39 -8.27
CA ARG A 316 2.87 22.18 -8.75
C ARG A 316 3.23 21.82 -10.19
N HIS A 317 3.24 20.53 -10.53
CA HIS A 317 3.41 20.06 -11.90
C HIS A 317 2.30 20.60 -12.82
N LEU A 318 1.02 20.45 -12.44
CA LEU A 318 -0.09 21.00 -13.22
C LEU A 318 0.04 22.51 -13.44
N LYS A 319 0.44 23.27 -12.40
CA LYS A 319 0.68 24.70 -12.54
C LYS A 319 1.81 25.02 -13.52
N THR A 320 2.89 24.22 -13.57
CA THR A 320 3.95 24.42 -14.57
C THR A 320 3.46 24.13 -15.99
N ILE A 321 2.64 23.09 -16.20
CA ILE A 321 1.97 22.82 -17.49
C ILE A 321 1.16 24.06 -17.92
N VAL A 322 0.30 24.56 -17.04
CA VAL A 322 -0.57 25.70 -17.31
C VAL A 322 0.24 26.96 -17.66
N LEU A 323 1.29 27.28 -16.88
CA LEU A 323 2.17 28.44 -17.14
C LEU A 323 2.89 28.31 -18.48
N ARG A 324 3.34 27.12 -18.88
CA ARG A 324 3.94 26.85 -20.20
C ARG A 324 2.95 27.14 -21.32
N HIS A 325 1.72 26.67 -21.21
CA HIS A 325 0.67 26.89 -22.22
C HIS A 325 0.23 28.37 -22.32
N LEU A 326 0.30 29.10 -21.20
CA LEU A 326 0.07 30.56 -21.19
C LEU A 326 1.25 31.38 -21.74
N GLY A 327 2.39 30.74 -22.02
CA GLY A 327 3.61 31.41 -22.45
C GLY A 327 4.37 32.13 -21.32
N GLU A 328 4.00 31.90 -20.06
CA GLU A 328 4.62 32.50 -18.87
C GLU A 328 5.89 31.72 -18.45
N VAL A 329 6.83 31.62 -19.40
CA VAL A 329 8.02 30.75 -19.30
C VAL A 329 8.86 31.04 -18.08
N ASP A 330 9.12 32.31 -17.76
CA ASP A 330 9.96 32.66 -16.61
C ASP A 330 9.33 32.25 -15.29
N LYS A 331 7.99 32.36 -15.16
CA LYS A 331 7.26 31.91 -13.97
C LYS A 331 7.25 30.39 -13.87
N ALA A 332 7.11 29.70 -15.00
CA ALA A 332 7.17 28.24 -15.03
C ALA A 332 8.54 27.73 -14.56
N LEU A 333 9.63 28.29 -15.10
CA LEU A 333 11.00 27.92 -14.70
C LEU A 333 11.26 28.21 -13.22
N ALA A 334 10.84 29.37 -12.71
CA ALA A 334 10.99 29.69 -11.30
C ALA A 334 10.25 28.69 -10.39
N LEU A 335 9.02 28.31 -10.74
CA LEU A 335 8.25 27.32 -9.99
C LEU A 335 8.86 25.91 -10.08
N ILE A 336 9.46 25.55 -11.21
CA ILE A 336 10.19 24.30 -11.39
C ILE A 336 11.39 24.25 -10.45
N GLU A 337 12.25 25.29 -10.45
CA GLU A 337 13.42 25.33 -9.58
C GLU A 337 13.04 25.26 -8.10
N GLU A 338 12.02 26.01 -7.71
CA GLU A 338 11.48 25.94 -6.35
C GLU A 338 11.00 24.52 -6.02
N SER A 339 10.21 23.90 -6.90
CA SER A 339 9.66 22.55 -6.68
C SER A 339 10.75 21.49 -6.56
N LEU A 340 11.79 21.58 -7.39
CA LEU A 340 12.93 20.66 -7.35
C LEU A 340 13.85 20.90 -6.14
N SER A 341 13.79 22.07 -5.50
CA SER A 341 14.51 22.29 -4.25
C SER A 341 13.87 21.55 -3.06
N TYR A 342 12.56 21.30 -3.10
CA TYR A 342 11.84 20.53 -2.09
C TYR A 342 11.87 19.03 -2.39
N ASP A 343 11.69 18.66 -3.66
CA ASP A 343 11.69 17.27 -4.09
C ASP A 343 12.42 17.11 -5.43
N HIS A 344 13.62 16.55 -5.35
CA HIS A 344 14.45 16.26 -6.53
C HIS A 344 13.82 15.22 -7.48
N PHE A 345 12.85 14.43 -6.99
CA PHE A 345 12.14 13.42 -7.75
C PHE A 345 10.79 13.91 -8.29
N ASN A 346 10.53 15.21 -8.30
CA ASN A 346 9.38 15.74 -9.02
C ASN A 346 9.61 15.62 -10.53
N PHE A 347 9.34 14.43 -11.07
CA PHE A 347 9.56 14.08 -12.48
C PHE A 347 8.74 14.95 -13.43
N GLY A 348 7.53 15.35 -13.03
CA GLY A 348 6.70 16.25 -13.83
C GLY A 348 7.37 17.62 -14.06
N CYS A 349 7.85 18.24 -13.01
CA CYS A 349 8.58 19.51 -13.11
C CYS A 349 9.88 19.36 -13.92
N ARG A 350 10.61 18.25 -13.82
CA ARG A 350 11.80 18.00 -14.65
C ARG A 350 11.46 17.85 -16.12
N PHE A 351 10.40 17.12 -16.44
CA PHE A 351 10.00 16.96 -17.83
C PHE A 351 9.49 18.27 -18.43
N GLU A 352 8.75 19.08 -17.67
CA GLU A 352 8.38 20.44 -18.06
C GLU A 352 9.60 21.34 -18.32
N LYS A 353 10.66 21.24 -17.50
CA LYS A 353 11.92 21.94 -17.76
C LYS A 353 12.50 21.57 -19.12
N TYR A 354 12.54 20.28 -19.45
CA TYR A 354 12.96 19.80 -20.77
C TYR A 354 12.07 20.35 -21.90
N LEU A 355 10.74 20.27 -21.72
CA LEU A 355 9.81 20.76 -22.74
C LEU A 355 9.96 22.28 -23.02
N ILE A 356 10.30 23.06 -22.00
CA ILE A 356 10.50 24.52 -22.12
C ILE A 356 11.87 24.85 -22.72
N THR A 357 12.93 24.19 -22.28
CA THR A 357 14.31 24.59 -22.61
C THR A 357 14.88 23.84 -23.80
N GLY A 358 14.33 22.66 -24.14
CA GLY A 358 14.93 21.75 -25.13
C GLY A 358 16.26 21.14 -24.70
N ASP A 359 16.59 21.20 -23.41
CA ASP A 359 17.88 20.75 -22.87
C ASP A 359 17.89 19.23 -22.69
N GLU A 360 18.61 18.54 -23.57
CA GLU A 360 18.77 17.08 -23.56
C GLU A 360 19.44 16.54 -22.30
N GLU A 361 20.28 17.33 -21.62
CA GLU A 361 20.89 16.92 -20.33
C GLU A 361 19.82 16.75 -19.25
N ASN A 362 18.82 17.64 -19.22
CA ASN A 362 17.68 17.49 -18.31
C ASN A 362 16.84 16.24 -18.62
N LEU A 363 16.64 15.92 -19.88
CA LEU A 363 15.94 14.68 -20.27
C LEU A 363 16.75 13.45 -19.84
N HIS A 364 18.06 13.45 -20.10
CA HIS A 364 18.92 12.33 -19.71
C HIS A 364 18.98 12.16 -18.19
N LEU A 365 19.03 13.25 -17.42
CA LEU A 365 18.99 13.21 -15.96
C LEU A 365 17.65 12.64 -15.46
N LEU A 366 16.53 13.10 -16.03
CA LEU A 366 15.20 12.58 -15.72
C LEU A 366 15.14 11.07 -15.95
N MET A 367 15.54 10.59 -17.13
CA MET A 367 15.52 9.16 -17.46
C MET A 367 16.43 8.33 -16.53
N THR A 368 17.57 8.88 -16.13
CA THR A 368 18.48 8.26 -15.17
C THR A 368 17.83 8.11 -13.80
N GLN A 369 17.10 9.13 -13.33
CA GLN A 369 16.42 9.12 -12.04
C GLN A 369 15.16 8.24 -12.05
N MET A 370 14.40 8.23 -13.14
CA MET A 370 13.25 7.33 -13.32
C MET A 370 13.68 5.88 -13.52
N ARG A 371 14.96 5.67 -13.79
CA ARG A 371 15.54 4.35 -14.05
C ARG A 371 14.85 3.66 -15.23
N ARG A 372 14.87 2.33 -15.26
CA ARG A 372 14.13 1.53 -16.25
C ARG A 372 12.82 0.98 -15.68
N GLU A 373 12.20 1.71 -14.75
CA GLU A 373 10.97 1.31 -14.09
C GLU A 373 9.77 1.86 -14.84
N SER A 374 9.02 0.99 -15.54
CA SER A 374 7.85 1.39 -16.35
C SER A 374 6.83 2.20 -15.55
N HIS A 375 6.65 1.84 -14.27
CA HIS A 375 5.66 2.49 -13.40
C HIS A 375 5.92 3.99 -13.21
N ASN A 376 7.16 4.44 -13.13
CA ASN A 376 7.48 5.87 -13.04
C ASN A 376 7.01 6.65 -14.27
N TYR A 377 7.14 6.03 -15.46
CA TYR A 377 6.67 6.66 -16.72
C TYR A 377 5.16 6.58 -16.84
N GLU A 378 4.51 5.52 -16.35
CA GLU A 378 3.05 5.40 -16.30
C GLU A 378 2.46 6.53 -15.45
N GLU A 379 2.94 6.73 -14.23
CA GLU A 379 2.49 7.80 -13.33
C GLU A 379 2.65 9.18 -13.97
N LEU A 380 3.81 9.48 -14.57
CA LEU A 380 4.05 10.76 -15.23
C LEU A 380 3.13 10.96 -16.45
N ALA A 381 2.95 9.92 -17.27
CA ALA A 381 2.07 9.99 -18.43
C ALA A 381 0.60 10.19 -18.01
N LEU A 382 0.17 9.55 -16.92
CA LEU A 382 -1.18 9.70 -16.38
C LEU A 382 -1.42 11.08 -15.77
N ASP A 383 -0.42 11.72 -15.20
CA ASP A 383 -0.53 13.12 -14.76
C ASP A 383 -0.87 14.04 -15.94
N TYR A 384 -0.18 13.92 -17.08
CA TYR A 384 -0.51 14.66 -18.31
C TYR A 384 -1.89 14.28 -18.86
N ALA A 385 -2.21 13.00 -18.92
CA ALA A 385 -3.50 12.53 -19.41
C ALA A 385 -4.66 13.06 -18.56
N SER A 386 -4.47 13.23 -17.25
CA SER A 386 -5.48 13.71 -16.31
C SER A 386 -5.94 15.16 -16.57
N CYS A 387 -5.13 15.94 -17.26
CA CYS A 387 -5.40 17.33 -17.65
C CYS A 387 -5.54 17.51 -19.18
N GLY A 388 -5.72 16.43 -19.94
CA GLY A 388 -5.96 16.48 -21.39
C GLY A 388 -4.71 16.71 -22.26
N CYS A 389 -3.51 16.73 -21.65
CA CYS A 389 -2.24 16.90 -22.37
C CYS A 389 -1.76 15.57 -22.99
N TRP A 390 -2.55 15.08 -23.96
CA TRP A 390 -2.36 13.75 -24.56
C TRP A 390 -1.07 13.63 -25.37
N GLU A 391 -0.61 14.70 -26.00
CA GLU A 391 0.66 14.72 -26.75
C GLU A 391 1.86 14.55 -25.81
N GLU A 392 1.87 15.24 -24.67
CA GLU A 392 2.90 15.11 -23.65
C GLU A 392 2.88 13.73 -23.02
N ALA A 393 1.69 13.22 -22.67
CA ALA A 393 1.53 11.85 -22.19
C ALA A 393 2.10 10.83 -23.19
N LEU A 394 1.85 11.01 -24.48
CA LEU A 394 2.39 10.16 -25.55
C LEU A 394 3.91 10.28 -25.66
N LYS A 395 4.48 11.50 -25.51
CA LYS A 395 5.95 11.71 -25.49
C LYS A 395 6.61 10.95 -24.36
N VAL A 396 6.04 10.98 -23.15
CA VAL A 396 6.54 10.24 -21.99
C VAL A 396 6.56 8.73 -22.26
N VAL A 397 5.45 8.18 -22.76
CA VAL A 397 5.35 6.74 -23.07
C VAL A 397 6.31 6.32 -24.19
N ASN A 398 6.46 7.15 -25.22
CA ASN A 398 7.42 6.88 -26.30
C ASN A 398 8.86 6.88 -25.78
N ALA A 399 9.23 7.88 -24.97
CA ALA A 399 10.55 7.93 -24.34
C ALA A 399 10.84 6.68 -23.48
N ALA A 400 9.85 6.20 -22.74
CA ALA A 400 9.97 4.96 -21.96
C ALA A 400 10.25 3.74 -22.86
N ILE A 401 9.49 3.58 -23.93
CA ILE A 401 9.65 2.46 -24.86
C ILE A 401 11.01 2.53 -25.57
N ASP A 402 11.43 3.72 -26.03
CA ASP A 402 12.71 3.94 -26.70
C ASP A 402 13.90 3.71 -25.74
N PHE A 403 13.74 4.04 -24.47
CA PHE A 403 14.73 3.79 -23.41
C PHE A 403 14.78 2.32 -22.98
N SER A 404 13.90 1.49 -23.51
CA SER A 404 13.81 0.05 -23.20
C SER A 404 13.65 -0.21 -21.70
N VAL A 405 12.61 0.40 -21.12
CA VAL A 405 12.23 0.14 -19.71
C VAL A 405 11.90 -1.33 -19.49
N SER A 406 12.05 -1.78 -18.26
CA SER A 406 11.60 -3.12 -17.86
C SER A 406 10.06 -3.19 -17.96
N GLN A 407 9.55 -4.28 -18.51
CA GLN A 407 8.11 -4.60 -18.52
C GLN A 407 7.22 -3.50 -19.14
N PRO A 408 7.43 -3.12 -20.39
CA PRO A 408 6.70 -2.00 -21.00
C PRO A 408 5.26 -2.34 -21.40
N THR A 409 4.75 -3.52 -21.07
CA THR A 409 3.49 -4.05 -21.60
C THR A 409 2.32 -3.11 -21.37
N LEU A 410 2.14 -2.58 -20.16
CA LEU A 410 1.02 -1.68 -19.84
C LEU A 410 1.15 -0.32 -20.55
N LEU A 411 2.37 0.14 -20.81
CA LEU A 411 2.63 1.38 -21.58
C LEU A 411 2.05 1.32 -22.99
N TYR A 412 2.03 0.16 -23.64
CA TYR A 412 1.41 0.02 -24.97
C TYR A 412 -0.12 0.16 -24.90
N TYR A 413 -0.77 -0.27 -23.82
CA TYR A 413 -2.21 -0.06 -23.61
C TYR A 413 -2.52 1.42 -23.38
N TYR A 414 -1.72 2.12 -22.56
CA TYR A 414 -1.84 3.56 -22.41
C TYR A 414 -1.57 4.32 -23.71
N LYS A 415 -0.54 3.94 -24.47
CA LYS A 415 -0.24 4.52 -25.78
C LYS A 415 -1.42 4.41 -26.73
N ALA A 416 -2.07 3.25 -26.80
CA ALA A 416 -3.25 3.08 -27.63
C ALA A 416 -4.41 3.97 -27.20
N TRP A 417 -4.62 4.11 -25.87
CA TRP A 417 -5.64 5.01 -25.32
C TRP A 417 -5.34 6.47 -25.65
N PHE A 418 -4.11 6.94 -25.44
CA PHE A 418 -3.72 8.33 -25.72
C PHE A 418 -3.85 8.68 -27.22
N LEU A 419 -3.43 7.78 -28.12
CA LEU A 419 -3.61 7.96 -29.57
C LEU A 419 -5.09 8.07 -29.95
N LEU A 420 -5.95 7.25 -29.35
CA LEU A 420 -7.39 7.36 -29.57
C LEU A 420 -7.95 8.72 -29.11
N ARG A 421 -7.48 9.22 -27.96
CA ARG A 421 -7.88 10.55 -27.44
C ARG A 421 -7.41 11.70 -28.33
N LEU A 422 -6.31 11.53 -29.06
CA LEU A 422 -5.80 12.45 -30.08
C LEU A 422 -6.54 12.32 -31.41
N GLY A 423 -7.48 11.37 -31.56
CA GLY A 423 -8.21 11.11 -32.81
C GLY A 423 -7.47 10.21 -33.82
N GLU A 424 -6.28 9.71 -33.44
CA GLU A 424 -5.42 8.87 -34.29
C GLU A 424 -5.86 7.39 -34.25
N THR A 425 -7.08 7.09 -34.68
CA THR A 425 -7.71 5.77 -34.52
C THR A 425 -6.93 4.64 -35.19
N GLU A 426 -6.34 4.88 -36.37
CA GLU A 426 -5.56 3.85 -37.10
C GLU A 426 -4.27 3.50 -36.34
N ALA A 427 -3.55 4.52 -35.86
CA ALA A 427 -2.35 4.35 -35.05
C ALA A 427 -2.68 3.66 -33.70
N ALA A 428 -3.76 4.07 -33.03
CA ALA A 428 -4.25 3.45 -31.80
C ALA A 428 -4.55 1.96 -32.02
N THR A 429 -5.23 1.61 -33.14
CA THR A 429 -5.53 0.21 -33.48
C THR A 429 -4.26 -0.62 -33.75
N ALA A 430 -3.27 -0.03 -34.42
CA ALA A 430 -1.99 -0.68 -34.68
C ALA A 430 -1.26 -0.96 -33.38
N VAL A 431 -1.16 0.02 -32.47
CA VAL A 431 -0.52 -0.11 -31.16
C VAL A 431 -1.29 -1.11 -30.27
N ALA A 432 -2.62 -1.12 -30.31
CA ALA A 432 -3.42 -2.12 -29.57
C ALA A 432 -3.06 -3.57 -29.97
N ARG A 433 -2.79 -3.81 -31.24
CA ARG A 433 -2.31 -5.13 -31.71
C ARG A 433 -0.91 -5.45 -31.20
N VAL A 434 -0.03 -4.43 -31.12
CA VAL A 434 1.32 -4.60 -30.57
C VAL A 434 1.24 -4.90 -29.07
N ALA A 435 0.35 -4.26 -28.33
CA ALA A 435 0.11 -4.51 -26.92
C ALA A 435 -0.25 -5.98 -26.64
N GLU A 436 -1.11 -6.58 -27.48
CA GLU A 436 -1.50 -7.98 -27.37
C GLU A 436 -0.36 -8.98 -27.69
N LEU A 437 0.73 -8.53 -28.32
CA LEU A 437 1.91 -9.37 -28.57
C LEU A 437 2.94 -9.34 -27.45
N GLN A 438 2.85 -8.36 -26.53
CA GLN A 438 3.80 -8.24 -25.43
C GLN A 438 3.73 -9.43 -24.46
N SER A 439 4.85 -9.69 -23.72
CA SER A 439 4.85 -10.68 -22.65
C SER A 439 3.86 -10.29 -21.55
N PRO A 440 3.08 -11.24 -21.01
CA PRO A 440 2.24 -11.01 -19.86
C PRO A 440 3.00 -10.99 -18.53
N ASP A 441 4.27 -11.39 -18.52
CA ASP A 441 5.05 -11.56 -17.32
C ASP A 441 5.24 -10.22 -16.59
N TYR A 442 5.05 -10.24 -15.29
CA TYR A 442 5.19 -9.08 -14.39
C TYR A 442 4.37 -7.84 -14.77
N CYS A 443 3.28 -8.01 -15.52
CA CYS A 443 2.35 -6.93 -15.84
C CYS A 443 1.13 -6.97 -14.90
N PHE A 444 1.05 -5.99 -13.98
CA PHE A 444 0.06 -5.94 -12.91
C PHE A 444 -0.69 -4.60 -12.91
N PRO A 445 -1.71 -4.41 -13.77
CA PRO A 445 -2.50 -3.18 -13.77
C PRO A 445 -3.23 -3.03 -12.43
N ASN A 446 -3.12 -1.87 -11.79
CA ASN A 446 -3.65 -1.60 -10.45
C ASN A 446 -4.38 -0.26 -10.33
N THR A 447 -4.24 0.64 -11.32
CA THR A 447 -4.87 1.96 -11.34
C THR A 447 -6.28 1.93 -11.95
N LEU A 448 -7.08 2.94 -11.66
CA LEU A 448 -8.41 3.07 -12.29
C LEU A 448 -8.31 3.45 -13.77
N GLU A 449 -7.27 4.19 -14.14
CA GLU A 449 -6.96 4.57 -15.51
C GLU A 449 -6.61 3.35 -16.38
N ALA A 450 -6.00 2.32 -15.79
CA ALA A 450 -5.75 1.06 -16.50
C ALA A 450 -7.05 0.41 -17.00
N ILE A 451 -8.17 0.57 -16.26
CA ILE A 451 -9.49 0.10 -16.73
C ILE A 451 -9.85 0.79 -18.05
N LEU A 452 -9.67 2.11 -18.12
CA LEU A 452 -10.00 2.89 -19.32
C LEU A 452 -9.12 2.50 -20.51
N ALA A 453 -7.83 2.34 -20.28
CA ALA A 453 -6.88 1.92 -21.32
C ALA A 453 -7.18 0.50 -21.85
N LEU A 454 -7.41 -0.46 -20.95
CA LEU A 454 -7.73 -1.83 -21.32
C LEU A 454 -9.07 -1.92 -22.06
N GLN A 455 -10.11 -1.23 -21.58
CA GLN A 455 -11.41 -1.17 -22.25
C GLN A 455 -11.31 -0.52 -23.62
N THR A 456 -10.45 0.50 -23.78
CA THR A 456 -10.16 1.11 -25.09
C THR A 456 -9.63 0.07 -26.07
N VAL A 457 -8.62 -0.71 -25.69
CA VAL A 457 -8.05 -1.74 -26.57
C VAL A 457 -9.07 -2.84 -26.89
N ILE A 458 -9.86 -3.28 -25.90
CA ILE A 458 -10.95 -4.26 -26.12
C ILE A 458 -11.98 -3.72 -27.15
N GLY A 459 -12.25 -2.42 -27.14
CA GLY A 459 -13.14 -1.77 -28.11
C GLY A 459 -12.54 -1.58 -29.51
N LEU A 460 -11.21 -1.37 -29.60
CA LEU A 460 -10.51 -1.10 -30.85
C LEU A 460 -10.28 -2.36 -31.71
N ILE A 461 -10.06 -3.51 -31.10
CA ILE A 461 -9.71 -4.74 -31.81
C ILE A 461 -10.62 -5.91 -31.43
N LYS A 462 -10.93 -6.77 -32.44
CA LYS A 462 -11.87 -7.90 -32.26
C LYS A 462 -11.34 -9.00 -31.33
N LYS A 463 -10.04 -9.14 -31.25
CA LYS A 463 -9.36 -10.12 -30.36
C LYS A 463 -8.38 -9.39 -29.46
N ALA A 464 -8.69 -9.37 -28.18
CA ALA A 464 -7.88 -8.75 -27.14
C ALA A 464 -7.83 -9.68 -25.89
N PRO A 465 -7.36 -10.93 -26.02
CA PRO A 465 -7.38 -11.89 -24.92
C PRO A 465 -6.52 -11.44 -23.73
N LYS A 466 -5.36 -10.78 -23.99
CA LYS A 466 -4.51 -10.29 -22.90
C LYS A 466 -5.11 -9.06 -22.21
N ALA A 467 -5.69 -8.11 -22.94
CA ALA A 467 -6.41 -7.00 -22.33
C ALA A 467 -7.55 -7.50 -21.41
N LEU A 468 -8.30 -8.50 -21.86
CA LEU A 468 -9.34 -9.15 -21.04
C LEU A 468 -8.77 -9.87 -19.83
N TYR A 469 -7.62 -10.51 -19.98
CA TYR A 469 -6.90 -11.14 -18.86
C TYR A 469 -6.48 -10.11 -17.81
N TYR A 470 -5.84 -9.02 -18.22
CA TYR A 470 -5.43 -7.95 -17.31
C TYR A 470 -6.61 -7.27 -16.64
N LEU A 471 -7.67 -7.01 -17.39
CA LEU A 471 -8.90 -6.44 -16.84
C LEU A 471 -9.54 -7.38 -15.82
N GLY A 472 -9.54 -8.68 -16.07
CA GLY A 472 -10.00 -9.69 -15.13
C GLY A 472 -9.16 -9.73 -13.85
N ASN A 473 -7.82 -9.62 -13.97
CA ASN A 473 -6.92 -9.55 -12.81
C ASN A 473 -7.22 -8.32 -11.95
N LEU A 474 -7.39 -7.17 -12.58
CA LEU A 474 -7.72 -5.92 -11.91
C LEU A 474 -9.08 -6.00 -11.21
N TRP A 475 -10.10 -6.55 -11.88
CA TRP A 475 -11.41 -6.77 -11.24
C TRP A 475 -11.33 -7.74 -10.06
N TYR A 476 -10.54 -8.82 -10.17
CA TYR A 476 -10.38 -9.78 -9.09
C TYR A 476 -9.69 -9.17 -7.86
N ASP A 477 -8.61 -8.40 -8.07
CA ASP A 477 -7.95 -7.62 -7.02
C ASP A 477 -8.93 -6.67 -6.33
N LYS A 478 -9.74 -5.99 -7.11
CA LYS A 478 -10.77 -5.07 -6.58
C LYS A 478 -12.02 -5.79 -6.02
N ARG A 479 -11.97 -7.11 -5.89
CA ARG A 479 -13.05 -7.96 -5.39
C ARG A 479 -14.35 -7.88 -6.22
N GLN A 480 -14.24 -7.55 -7.50
CA GLN A 480 -15.33 -7.56 -8.47
C GLN A 480 -15.32 -8.91 -9.22
N TYR A 481 -15.67 -9.98 -8.49
CA TYR A 481 -15.44 -11.36 -8.96
C TYR A 481 -16.29 -11.75 -10.16
N ALA A 482 -17.51 -11.24 -10.29
CA ALA A 482 -18.37 -11.49 -11.44
C ALA A 482 -17.79 -10.89 -12.72
N GLU A 483 -17.34 -9.66 -12.66
CA GLU A 483 -16.69 -8.96 -13.76
C GLU A 483 -15.35 -9.64 -14.15
N ALA A 484 -14.58 -10.07 -13.15
CA ALA A 484 -13.31 -10.79 -13.37
C ALA A 484 -13.55 -12.11 -14.13
N VAL A 485 -14.49 -12.91 -13.66
CA VAL A 485 -14.85 -14.18 -14.30
C VAL A 485 -15.33 -13.96 -15.74
N ALA A 486 -16.22 -13.01 -15.98
CA ALA A 486 -16.73 -12.69 -17.32
C ALA A 486 -15.61 -12.28 -18.29
N ALA A 487 -14.65 -11.47 -17.81
CA ALA A 487 -13.50 -11.06 -18.60
C ALA A 487 -12.60 -12.27 -18.93
N TRP A 488 -12.26 -13.11 -17.95
CA TRP A 488 -11.43 -14.30 -18.17
C TRP A 488 -12.12 -15.36 -19.04
N GLU A 489 -13.43 -15.61 -18.86
CA GLU A 489 -14.19 -16.50 -19.72
C GLU A 489 -14.18 -16.03 -21.18
N THR A 490 -14.23 -14.70 -21.39
CA THR A 490 -14.12 -14.12 -22.72
C THR A 490 -12.70 -14.24 -23.27
N SER A 491 -11.68 -14.04 -22.43
CA SER A 491 -10.27 -14.22 -22.80
C SER A 491 -9.99 -15.64 -23.30
N VAL A 492 -10.37 -16.68 -22.54
CA VAL A 492 -10.13 -18.08 -22.95
C VAL A 492 -10.92 -18.51 -24.18
N LYS A 493 -12.05 -17.86 -24.49
CA LYS A 493 -12.79 -18.06 -25.75
C LYS A 493 -12.04 -17.47 -26.94
N GLN A 494 -11.31 -16.38 -26.74
CA GLN A 494 -10.53 -15.73 -27.78
C GLN A 494 -9.16 -16.36 -27.99
N ASP A 495 -8.50 -16.84 -26.91
CA ASP A 495 -7.23 -17.55 -26.93
C ASP A 495 -7.25 -18.74 -25.95
N ALA A 496 -7.38 -19.94 -26.51
CA ALA A 496 -7.38 -21.17 -25.74
C ALA A 496 -5.97 -21.71 -25.41
N THR A 497 -4.91 -20.99 -25.78
CA THR A 497 -3.51 -21.41 -25.59
C THR A 497 -2.81 -20.62 -24.49
N PHE A 498 -3.50 -19.73 -23.80
CA PHE A 498 -2.95 -18.86 -22.76
C PHE A 498 -3.17 -19.47 -21.37
N PRO A 499 -2.18 -20.20 -20.77
CA PRO A 499 -2.39 -21.07 -19.62
C PRO A 499 -2.79 -20.35 -18.35
N ILE A 500 -2.22 -19.17 -18.08
CA ILE A 500 -2.43 -18.44 -16.82
C ILE A 500 -3.90 -18.00 -16.63
N VAL A 501 -4.63 -17.74 -17.72
CA VAL A 501 -6.04 -17.37 -17.62
C VAL A 501 -6.88 -18.54 -17.13
N PHE A 502 -6.59 -19.76 -17.59
CA PHE A 502 -7.24 -20.98 -17.13
C PHE A 502 -6.98 -21.20 -15.63
N ARG A 503 -5.73 -20.96 -15.18
CA ARG A 503 -5.38 -21.03 -13.76
C ARG A 503 -6.20 -20.03 -12.94
N ASN A 504 -6.23 -18.76 -13.33
CA ASN A 504 -6.95 -17.72 -12.61
C ASN A 504 -8.46 -17.98 -12.56
N LEU A 505 -9.02 -18.45 -13.68
CA LEU A 505 -10.42 -18.83 -13.75
C LEU A 505 -10.74 -20.03 -12.85
N SER A 506 -9.86 -21.04 -12.80
CA SER A 506 -9.96 -22.16 -11.86
C SER A 506 -10.03 -21.68 -10.42
N LEU A 507 -9.12 -20.81 -9.99
CA LEU A 507 -9.12 -20.26 -8.64
C LEU A 507 -10.41 -19.51 -8.31
N ALA A 508 -10.93 -18.73 -9.24
CA ALA A 508 -12.21 -18.03 -9.05
C ALA A 508 -13.39 -19.00 -8.94
N TYR A 509 -13.43 -20.02 -9.79
CA TYR A 509 -14.49 -21.02 -9.77
C TYR A 509 -14.50 -21.81 -8.47
N PHE A 510 -13.32 -22.22 -7.98
CA PHE A 510 -13.20 -22.97 -6.73
C PHE A 510 -13.53 -22.11 -5.51
N ASN A 511 -12.88 -20.95 -5.39
CA ASN A 511 -12.91 -20.13 -4.17
C ASN A 511 -14.14 -19.21 -4.06
N LYS A 512 -14.77 -18.83 -5.19
CA LYS A 512 -15.82 -17.81 -5.21
C LYS A 512 -17.17 -18.29 -5.73
N LEU A 513 -17.19 -19.31 -6.58
CA LEU A 513 -18.40 -19.76 -7.23
C LEU A 513 -18.83 -21.19 -6.86
N ASP A 514 -18.04 -21.90 -6.03
CA ASP A 514 -18.24 -23.32 -5.64
C ASP A 514 -18.39 -24.29 -6.86
N ARG A 515 -17.80 -23.92 -8.02
CA ARG A 515 -17.80 -24.71 -9.26
C ARG A 515 -16.58 -25.65 -9.28
N LYS A 516 -16.47 -26.54 -8.30
CA LYS A 516 -15.25 -27.31 -8.01
C LYS A 516 -14.79 -28.21 -9.15
N GLN A 517 -15.69 -28.95 -9.81
CA GLN A 517 -15.31 -29.84 -10.90
C GLN A 517 -14.83 -29.10 -12.14
N GLU A 518 -15.47 -27.99 -12.45
CA GLU A 518 -15.04 -27.14 -13.55
C GLU A 518 -13.69 -26.45 -13.24
N ALA A 519 -13.45 -26.10 -11.98
CA ALA A 519 -12.17 -25.57 -11.54
C ALA A 519 -11.02 -26.55 -11.81
N VAL A 520 -11.22 -27.82 -11.48
CA VAL A 520 -10.23 -28.88 -11.77
C VAL A 520 -9.96 -28.99 -13.26
N ALA A 521 -11.01 -29.09 -14.10
CA ALA A 521 -10.84 -29.23 -15.54
C ALA A 521 -10.08 -28.03 -16.17
N LEU A 522 -10.28 -26.82 -15.64
CA LEU A 522 -9.54 -25.63 -16.07
C LEU A 522 -8.06 -25.70 -15.64
N LEU A 523 -7.79 -26.17 -14.43
CA LEU A 523 -6.41 -26.26 -13.93
C LEU A 523 -5.63 -27.40 -14.60
N GLU A 524 -6.27 -28.54 -14.87
CA GLU A 524 -5.72 -29.60 -15.71
C GLU A 524 -5.35 -29.08 -17.10
N LYS A 525 -6.23 -28.24 -17.69
CA LYS A 525 -5.95 -27.61 -18.97
C LYS A 525 -4.79 -26.62 -18.88
N ALA A 526 -4.73 -25.81 -17.82
CA ALA A 526 -3.62 -24.86 -17.60
C ALA A 526 -2.29 -25.61 -17.52
N PHE A 527 -2.22 -26.68 -16.73
CA PHE A 527 -1.03 -27.49 -16.59
C PHE A 527 -0.67 -28.23 -17.89
N GLY A 528 -1.67 -28.75 -18.60
CA GLY A 528 -1.45 -29.39 -19.92
C GLY A 528 -0.88 -28.45 -20.99
N LEU A 529 -1.10 -27.13 -20.88
CA LEU A 529 -0.52 -26.12 -21.76
C LEU A 529 0.92 -25.75 -21.37
N ASP A 530 1.26 -25.86 -20.08
CA ASP A 530 2.63 -25.65 -19.58
C ASP A 530 2.93 -26.65 -18.45
N VAL A 531 3.44 -27.80 -18.83
CA VAL A 531 3.77 -28.90 -17.90
C VAL A 531 5.03 -28.64 -17.06
N LYS A 532 5.70 -27.51 -17.25
CA LYS A 532 6.87 -27.10 -16.48
C LYS A 532 6.51 -26.15 -15.33
N ASP A 533 5.27 -25.66 -15.30
CA ASP A 533 4.81 -24.78 -14.23
C ASP A 533 4.57 -25.57 -12.93
N ALA A 534 5.59 -25.60 -12.07
CA ALA A 534 5.54 -26.29 -10.79
C ALA A 534 4.48 -25.71 -9.84
N ARG A 535 4.13 -24.42 -9.97
CA ARG A 535 3.08 -23.81 -9.15
C ARG A 535 1.70 -24.31 -9.57
N VAL A 536 1.45 -24.39 -10.87
CA VAL A 536 0.16 -24.93 -11.37
C VAL A 536 0.03 -26.40 -11.00
N LEU A 537 1.11 -27.19 -11.03
CA LEU A 537 1.11 -28.58 -10.57
C LEU A 537 0.76 -28.69 -9.08
N MET A 538 1.36 -27.83 -8.25
CA MET A 538 1.06 -27.80 -6.82
C MET A 538 -0.41 -27.45 -6.56
N GLU A 539 -0.91 -26.42 -7.22
CA GLU A 539 -2.32 -25.99 -7.09
C GLU A 539 -3.29 -27.10 -7.57
N LEU A 540 -2.93 -27.83 -8.62
CA LEU A 540 -3.72 -28.97 -9.13
C LEU A 540 -3.77 -30.12 -8.12
N ASP A 541 -2.63 -30.48 -7.55
CA ASP A 541 -2.57 -31.51 -6.50
C ASP A 541 -3.37 -31.11 -5.26
N GLN A 542 -3.30 -29.83 -4.85
CA GLN A 542 -4.12 -29.32 -3.74
C GLN A 542 -5.63 -29.39 -4.04
N LEU A 543 -6.06 -29.10 -5.27
CA LEU A 543 -7.47 -29.28 -5.66
C LEU A 543 -7.86 -30.78 -5.61
N TYR A 544 -7.02 -31.66 -6.09
CA TYR A 544 -7.25 -33.10 -6.00
C TYR A 544 -7.38 -33.58 -4.54
N LYS A 545 -6.51 -33.07 -3.66
CA LYS A 545 -6.56 -33.30 -2.21
C LYS A 545 -7.90 -32.82 -1.61
N CYS A 546 -8.30 -31.59 -1.90
CA CYS A 546 -9.57 -31.01 -1.43
C CYS A 546 -10.81 -31.78 -1.94
N LEU A 547 -10.71 -32.43 -3.09
CA LEU A 547 -11.78 -33.25 -3.68
C LEU A 547 -11.67 -34.76 -3.30
N ASN A 548 -10.77 -35.10 -2.37
CA ASN A 548 -10.53 -36.46 -1.91
C ASN A 548 -10.21 -37.47 -3.04
N ARG A 549 -9.41 -37.04 -4.03
CA ARG A 549 -8.88 -37.96 -5.04
C ARG A 549 -7.98 -39.00 -4.38
N PRO A 550 -7.97 -40.27 -4.87
CA PRO A 550 -7.14 -41.33 -4.32
C PRO A 550 -5.67 -40.95 -4.24
N HIS A 551 -4.99 -41.36 -3.17
CA HIS A 551 -3.57 -41.06 -2.95
C HIS A 551 -2.70 -41.62 -4.07
N GLU A 552 -3.08 -42.80 -4.63
CA GLU A 552 -2.38 -43.43 -5.75
C GLU A 552 -2.46 -42.57 -7.03
N GLU A 553 -3.62 -41.97 -7.30
CA GLU A 553 -3.83 -41.09 -8.46
C GLU A 553 -2.96 -39.85 -8.33
N ARG A 554 -2.96 -39.21 -7.15
CA ARG A 554 -2.16 -38.02 -6.85
C ARG A 554 -0.66 -38.33 -6.94
N LEU A 555 -0.21 -39.43 -6.32
CA LEU A 555 1.19 -39.85 -6.39
C LEU A 555 1.61 -40.15 -7.83
N SER A 556 0.77 -40.77 -8.63
CA SER A 556 1.04 -41.07 -10.05
C SER A 556 1.22 -39.78 -10.88
N LEU A 557 0.40 -38.77 -10.61
CA LEU A 557 0.55 -37.45 -11.24
C LEU A 557 1.93 -36.82 -10.91
N LEU A 558 2.25 -36.75 -9.62
CA LEU A 558 3.52 -36.16 -9.16
C LEU A 558 4.74 -36.96 -9.62
N ASP A 559 4.63 -38.28 -9.71
CA ASP A 559 5.71 -39.15 -10.21
C ASP A 559 5.90 -39.01 -11.72
N THR A 560 4.82 -38.82 -12.47
CA THR A 560 4.89 -38.55 -13.92
C THR A 560 5.68 -37.28 -14.23
N TYR A 561 5.53 -36.26 -13.39
CA TYR A 561 6.23 -34.97 -13.52
C TYR A 561 7.27 -34.78 -12.42
N LYS A 562 8.05 -35.82 -12.15
CA LYS A 562 8.97 -35.90 -11.01
C LYS A 562 10.00 -34.76 -10.97
N GLU A 563 10.57 -34.34 -12.10
CA GLU A 563 11.51 -33.24 -12.16
C GLU A 563 10.87 -31.92 -11.71
N VAL A 564 9.65 -31.66 -12.16
CA VAL A 564 8.87 -30.47 -11.76
C VAL A 564 8.46 -30.57 -10.29
N THR A 565 8.00 -31.73 -9.85
CA THR A 565 7.64 -31.99 -8.45
C THR A 565 8.83 -31.72 -7.51
N PHE A 566 10.03 -32.14 -7.90
CA PHE A 566 11.24 -32.01 -7.08
C PHE A 566 11.88 -30.63 -7.17
N SER A 567 11.41 -29.74 -8.04
CA SER A 567 11.89 -28.36 -8.13
C SER A 567 11.38 -27.44 -7.01
N ARG A 568 10.32 -27.85 -6.28
CA ARG A 568 9.70 -27.08 -5.20
C ARG A 568 9.61 -27.91 -3.92
N ASP A 569 9.87 -27.27 -2.79
CA ASP A 569 9.84 -27.94 -1.49
C ASP A 569 8.43 -28.39 -1.07
N ASP A 570 7.40 -27.58 -1.35
CA ASP A 570 6.01 -27.91 -1.05
C ASP A 570 5.51 -29.15 -1.83
N LEU A 571 5.79 -29.23 -3.13
CA LEU A 571 5.47 -30.42 -3.94
C LEU A 571 6.29 -31.65 -3.50
N TYR A 572 7.56 -31.45 -3.18
CA TYR A 572 8.41 -32.52 -2.67
C TYR A 572 7.89 -33.09 -1.36
N LEU A 573 7.49 -32.24 -0.43
CA LEU A 573 6.90 -32.67 0.84
C LEU A 573 5.56 -33.36 0.65
N GLU A 574 4.72 -32.91 -0.29
CA GLU A 574 3.46 -33.57 -0.60
C GLU A 574 3.69 -34.96 -1.23
N TYR A 575 4.69 -35.09 -2.11
CA TYR A 575 5.10 -36.37 -2.67
C TYR A 575 5.53 -37.35 -1.56
N VAL A 576 6.38 -36.90 -0.64
CA VAL A 576 6.82 -37.70 0.51
C VAL A 576 5.65 -38.05 1.43
N THR A 577 4.73 -37.13 1.64
CA THR A 577 3.52 -37.34 2.44
C THR A 577 2.66 -38.45 1.82
N LEU A 578 2.48 -38.45 0.51
CA LEU A 578 1.73 -39.47 -0.20
C LEU A 578 2.42 -40.85 -0.12
N LEU A 579 3.74 -40.91 -0.23
CA LEU A 579 4.50 -42.16 -0.02
C LEU A 579 4.26 -42.70 1.39
N ASN A 580 4.31 -41.86 2.40
CA ASN A 580 4.05 -42.25 3.78
C ASN A 580 2.62 -42.75 3.99
N GLN A 581 1.61 -42.09 3.42
CA GLN A 581 0.19 -42.51 3.48
C GLN A 581 -0.06 -43.85 2.77
N LEU A 582 0.72 -44.17 1.75
CA LEU A 582 0.66 -45.42 1.00
C LEU A 582 1.55 -46.54 1.58
N GLY A 583 2.19 -46.31 2.75
CA GLY A 583 3.01 -47.31 3.44
C GLY A 583 4.42 -47.49 2.86
N ARG A 584 4.88 -46.59 1.95
CA ARG A 584 6.22 -46.60 1.35
C ARG A 584 7.21 -45.86 2.24
N TYR A 585 7.32 -46.25 3.50
CA TYR A 585 8.05 -45.48 4.55
C TYR A 585 9.54 -45.35 4.29
N GLU A 586 10.21 -46.39 3.80
CA GLU A 586 11.65 -46.38 3.54
C GLU A 586 12.01 -45.36 2.46
N GLU A 587 11.19 -45.27 1.40
CA GLU A 587 11.38 -44.30 0.33
C GLU A 587 11.13 -42.87 0.84
N ALA A 588 10.09 -42.67 1.64
CA ALA A 588 9.77 -41.37 2.23
C ALA A 588 10.91 -40.85 3.11
N ILE A 589 11.46 -41.70 4.01
CA ILE A 589 12.60 -41.36 4.87
C ILE A 589 13.83 -41.04 4.03
N HIS A 590 14.15 -41.89 3.05
CA HIS A 590 15.32 -41.67 2.18
C HIS A 590 15.26 -40.34 1.46
N LEU A 591 14.10 -39.92 0.99
CA LEU A 591 13.94 -38.62 0.32
C LEU A 591 14.14 -37.46 1.27
N ILE A 592 13.57 -37.51 2.50
CA ILE A 592 13.77 -36.43 3.50
C ILE A 592 15.22 -36.31 3.93
N ASP A 593 15.89 -37.43 4.20
CA ASP A 593 17.28 -37.44 4.66
C ASP A 593 18.28 -36.91 3.62
N ASN A 594 17.93 -36.96 2.35
CA ASN A 594 18.77 -36.55 1.23
C ASN A 594 18.42 -35.18 0.63
N ARG A 595 17.54 -34.42 1.28
CA ARG A 595 17.19 -33.07 0.82
C ARG A 595 17.41 -32.05 1.93
N HIS A 596 18.07 -30.94 1.59
CA HIS A 596 18.12 -29.76 2.42
C HIS A 596 16.92 -28.87 2.08
N PHE A 597 16.09 -28.61 3.09
CA PHE A 597 14.95 -27.71 2.95
C PHE A 597 15.35 -26.29 3.37
N HIS A 598 14.90 -25.31 2.61
CA HIS A 598 15.07 -23.92 2.97
C HIS A 598 14.02 -23.57 4.05
N PRO A 599 14.43 -23.14 5.25
CA PRO A 599 13.46 -22.65 6.24
C PRO A 599 12.79 -21.39 5.72
N TRP A 600 11.49 -21.27 5.93
CA TRP A 600 10.77 -20.08 5.55
C TRP A 600 9.86 -19.59 6.68
N GLU A 601 9.54 -18.31 6.65
CA GLU A 601 8.71 -17.65 7.61
C GLU A 601 7.25 -18.09 7.47
N GLY A 602 6.67 -18.70 8.51
CA GLY A 602 5.26 -19.06 8.58
C GLY A 602 4.92 -20.51 8.20
N GLY A 603 5.87 -21.39 8.25
CA GLY A 603 5.68 -22.83 8.06
C GLY A 603 5.09 -23.54 9.28
#